data_d69fd254a3f41d4281968e8349bb10d1
#
_entry.id   d69fd254a3f41d4281968e8349bb10d1
#
_cell.length_a   1.000
_cell.length_b   1.000
_cell.length_c   1.000
_cell.angle_alpha   90.00
_cell.angle_beta   90.00
_cell.angle_gamma   90.00
#
_symmetry.space_group_name_H-M   'P 1'
#
loop_
_entity.id
_entity.type
_entity.pdbx_description
1 polymer ?
#
loop_
_entity_poly.entity_id
_entity_poly.type
_entity_poly.pdbx_seq_one_letter_code
_entity_poly.pdbx_strand_id
1 'polypeptide(L)'
;AKAFAAGADFVMLGGMLAGHDEGGGDVITKRYWSNEILDDTGLQNVDKKQFVQFYGMSSDAANTKHFGGLKDYRSSEGREVLVPYRGEVARTIQDLLGGIRSTCTYAGALKLKQLSKCTTFVRCTQQFNAVYANNTK
;
A
#
# COMPACT_ATOMS: atom_id res chain seq x y z
N ALA A 1 9.67 -9.79 1.02
CA ALA A 1 10.78 -10.58 1.59
C ALA A 1 10.34 -11.95 2.08
N LYS A 2 9.29 -12.05 2.90
CA LYS A 2 8.77 -13.34 3.40
C LYS A 2 8.37 -14.30 2.27
N ALA A 3 7.75 -13.79 1.20
CA ALA A 3 7.36 -14.62 0.06
C ALA A 3 8.58 -15.24 -0.64
N PHE A 4 9.62 -14.44 -0.91
CA PHE A 4 10.88 -14.94 -1.49
C PHE A 4 11.61 -15.89 -0.54
N ALA A 5 11.61 -15.62 0.75
CA ALA A 5 12.16 -16.53 1.75
C ALA A 5 11.42 -17.87 1.79
N ALA A 6 10.12 -17.88 1.52
CA ALA A 6 9.31 -19.10 1.39
C ALA A 6 9.47 -19.81 0.04
N GLY A 7 10.25 -19.26 -0.89
CA GLY A 7 10.57 -19.90 -2.18
C GLY A 7 9.79 -19.36 -3.38
N ALA A 8 9.12 -18.21 -3.26
CA ALA A 8 8.48 -17.58 -4.41
C ALA A 8 9.52 -17.12 -5.44
N ASP A 9 9.25 -17.37 -6.72
CA ASP A 9 10.08 -16.87 -7.83
C ASP A 9 9.75 -15.41 -8.17
N PHE A 10 8.49 -15.01 -7.99
CA PHE A 10 7.99 -13.64 -8.15
C PHE A 10 6.83 -13.38 -7.21
N VAL A 11 6.52 -12.13 -6.98
CA VAL A 11 5.43 -11.70 -6.07
C VAL A 11 4.55 -10.70 -6.79
N MET A 12 3.25 -10.99 -6.86
CA MET A 12 2.25 -10.04 -7.33
C MET A 12 1.90 -9.07 -6.21
N LEU A 13 1.93 -7.78 -6.53
CA LEU A 13 1.54 -6.69 -5.63
C LEU A 13 0.27 -6.03 -6.15
N GLY A 14 -0.60 -5.66 -5.23
CA GLY A 14 -1.83 -4.92 -5.51
C GLY A 14 -1.88 -3.62 -4.70
N GLY A 15 -2.59 -3.62 -3.59
CA GLY A 15 -2.80 -2.45 -2.74
C GLY A 15 -1.52 -1.76 -2.24
N MET A 16 -0.38 -2.43 -2.21
CA MET A 16 0.91 -1.80 -1.87
C MET A 16 1.33 -0.75 -2.91
N LEU A 17 0.90 -0.89 -4.15
CA LEU A 17 1.18 0.03 -5.26
C LEU A 17 0.00 0.97 -5.56
N ALA A 18 -1.05 0.94 -4.75
CA ALA A 18 -2.19 1.85 -4.90
C ALA A 18 -1.83 3.27 -4.46
N GLY A 19 -2.46 4.26 -5.09
CA GLY A 19 -2.29 5.67 -4.77
C GLY A 19 -1.14 6.37 -5.49
N HIS A 20 -0.51 5.74 -6.47
CA HIS A 20 0.56 6.32 -7.28
C HIS A 20 0.05 6.83 -8.63
N ASP A 21 0.82 7.75 -9.23
CA ASP A 21 0.50 8.38 -10.52
C ASP A 21 0.34 7.35 -11.64
N GLU A 22 1.14 6.30 -11.64
CA GLU A 22 1.12 5.24 -12.64
C GLU A 22 -0.03 4.24 -12.41
N GLY A 23 -0.72 4.34 -11.27
CA GLY A 23 -1.92 3.55 -10.97
C GLY A 23 -3.17 4.16 -11.62
N GLY A 24 -4.23 3.38 -11.72
CA GLY A 24 -5.53 3.88 -12.12
C GLY A 24 -6.25 4.58 -10.96
N GLY A 25 -7.04 5.59 -11.27
CA GLY A 25 -7.87 6.32 -10.32
C GLY A 25 -7.65 7.82 -10.34
N ASP A 26 -8.69 8.56 -10.02
CA ASP A 26 -8.64 10.02 -10.00
C ASP A 26 -8.14 10.51 -8.65
N VAL A 27 -7.31 11.56 -8.65
CA VAL A 27 -6.86 12.20 -7.42
C VAL A 27 -7.96 13.09 -6.87
N ILE A 28 -8.42 12.79 -5.67
CA ILE A 28 -9.46 13.51 -4.96
C ILE A 28 -8.82 14.30 -3.81
N THR A 29 -9.01 15.61 -3.80
CA THR A 29 -8.56 16.46 -2.70
C THR A 29 -9.67 16.65 -1.68
N LYS A 30 -9.45 16.23 -0.45
CA LYS A 30 -10.34 16.48 0.69
C LYS A 30 -9.77 17.56 1.58
N ARG A 31 -10.64 18.39 2.12
CA ARG A 31 -10.31 19.44 3.08
C ARG A 31 -10.74 18.98 4.47
N TYR A 32 -9.86 19.14 5.44
CA TYR A 32 -10.12 18.84 6.86
C TYR A 32 -9.79 20.08 7.69
N TRP A 33 -10.60 20.33 8.70
CA TRP A 33 -10.25 21.32 9.68
C TRP A 33 -9.05 20.82 10.49
N SER A 34 -8.00 21.63 10.56
CA SER A 34 -6.86 21.35 11.43
C SER A 34 -7.23 21.63 12.87
N ASN A 35 -6.66 20.88 13.81
CA ASN A 35 -6.77 21.21 15.23
C ASN A 35 -5.81 22.35 15.63
N GLU A 36 -4.93 22.78 14.73
CA GLU A 36 -4.04 23.89 14.94
C GLU A 36 -4.75 25.21 14.63
N ILE A 37 -4.78 26.12 15.60
CA ILE A 37 -5.25 27.48 15.41
C ILE A 37 -4.08 28.24 14.77
N LEU A 38 -4.31 28.79 13.59
CA LEU A 38 -3.36 29.66 12.95
C LEU A 38 -3.55 31.07 13.47
N ASP A 39 -2.48 31.60 13.96
CA ASP A 39 -2.22 33.00 14.26
C ASP A 39 -3.18 33.69 15.26
N ASP A 40 -2.90 34.97 15.48
CA ASP A 40 -3.65 35.86 16.36
C ASP A 40 -5.11 36.12 15.91
N THR A 41 -5.53 35.61 14.76
CA THR A 41 -6.88 35.81 14.21
C THR A 41 -7.89 34.76 14.68
N GLY A 42 -7.40 33.65 15.29
CA GLY A 42 -8.24 32.57 15.80
C GLY A 42 -8.91 31.72 14.70
N LEU A 43 -8.48 31.84 13.45
CA LEU A 43 -8.98 31.04 12.34
C LEU A 43 -8.36 29.64 12.35
N GLN A 44 -9.19 28.61 12.15
CA GLN A 44 -8.70 27.23 11.98
C GLN A 44 -8.06 27.05 10.62
N ASN A 45 -6.90 26.37 10.61
CA ASN A 45 -6.26 25.98 9.36
C ASN A 45 -7.04 24.87 8.66
N VAL A 46 -7.00 24.85 7.35
CA VAL A 46 -7.62 23.81 6.53
C VAL A 46 -6.55 22.94 5.89
N ASP A 47 -6.38 21.75 6.40
CA ASP A 47 -5.51 20.74 5.81
C ASP A 47 -6.12 20.17 4.53
N LYS A 48 -5.35 20.19 3.46
CA LYS A 48 -5.71 19.55 2.19
C LYS A 48 -4.99 18.20 2.11
N LYS A 49 -5.76 17.11 2.04
CA LYS A 49 -5.22 15.76 1.85
C LYS A 49 -5.69 15.19 0.52
N GLN A 50 -4.77 14.62 -0.22
CA GLN A 50 -5.05 14.00 -1.52
C GLN A 50 -5.19 12.49 -1.36
N PHE A 51 -6.17 11.94 -2.05
CA PHE A 51 -6.49 10.51 -2.05
C PHE A 51 -6.71 10.05 -3.48
N VAL A 52 -6.52 8.76 -3.72
CA VAL A 52 -6.88 8.09 -4.97
C VAL A 52 -7.90 7.02 -4.67
N GLN A 53 -8.92 6.89 -5.51
CA GLN A 53 -9.87 5.79 -5.42
C GLN A 53 -9.18 4.51 -5.89
N PHE A 54 -9.02 3.58 -4.97
CA PHE A 54 -8.51 2.24 -5.24
C PHE A 54 -9.67 1.23 -5.25
N TYR A 55 -9.71 0.40 -6.28
CA TYR A 55 -10.72 -0.65 -6.42
C TYR A 55 -10.11 -1.92 -7.01
N GLY A 56 -10.55 -3.08 -6.54
CA GLY A 56 -10.17 -4.37 -7.12
C GLY A 56 -10.85 -4.59 -8.47
N MET A 57 -10.24 -5.36 -9.36
CA MET A 57 -10.80 -5.66 -10.71
C MET A 57 -12.14 -6.38 -10.66
N SER A 58 -12.50 -7.00 -9.54
CA SER A 58 -13.81 -7.65 -9.31
C SER A 58 -14.85 -6.71 -8.68
N SER A 59 -14.54 -5.42 -8.48
CA SER A 59 -15.48 -4.44 -7.92
C SER A 59 -16.46 -3.92 -8.96
N ASP A 60 -17.59 -3.38 -8.51
CA ASP A 60 -18.57 -2.72 -9.38
C ASP A 60 -17.97 -1.53 -10.12
N ALA A 61 -17.10 -0.74 -9.45
CA ALA A 61 -16.41 0.37 -10.07
C ALA A 61 -15.52 -0.08 -11.24
N ALA A 62 -14.76 -1.17 -11.07
CA ALA A 62 -13.93 -1.73 -12.14
C ALA A 62 -14.77 -2.28 -13.29
N ASN A 63 -15.83 -3.00 -12.98
CA ASN A 63 -16.73 -3.57 -14.01
C ASN A 63 -17.44 -2.47 -14.80
N THR A 64 -17.92 -1.42 -14.15
CA THR A 64 -18.55 -0.27 -14.83
C THR A 64 -17.56 0.48 -15.69
N LYS A 65 -16.35 0.75 -15.21
CA LYS A 65 -15.33 1.54 -15.90
C LYS A 65 -14.72 0.81 -17.11
N HIS A 66 -14.50 -0.50 -16.99
CA HIS A 66 -13.72 -1.27 -17.97
C HIS A 66 -14.54 -2.27 -18.79
N PHE A 67 -15.71 -2.69 -18.32
CA PHE A 67 -16.50 -3.76 -18.95
C PHE A 67 -17.97 -3.41 -19.16
N GLY A 68 -18.37 -2.15 -18.91
CA GLY A 68 -19.74 -1.69 -19.12
C GLY A 68 -20.76 -2.18 -18.09
N GLY A 69 -20.31 -2.69 -16.96
CA GLY A 69 -21.13 -3.16 -15.85
C GLY A 69 -20.86 -4.61 -15.44
N LEU A 70 -21.41 -5.00 -14.30
CA LEU A 70 -21.30 -6.36 -13.77
C LEU A 70 -22.20 -7.30 -14.57
N LYS A 71 -21.69 -8.45 -15.01
CA LYS A 71 -22.50 -9.48 -15.65
C LYS A 71 -23.36 -10.22 -14.63
N ASP A 72 -24.58 -10.59 -15.00
CA ASP A 72 -25.60 -11.20 -14.10
C ASP A 72 -25.14 -12.44 -13.32
N TYR A 73 -24.12 -13.14 -13.80
CA TYR A 73 -23.57 -14.33 -13.15
C TYR A 73 -22.37 -14.06 -12.23
N ARG A 74 -21.98 -12.79 -12.02
CA ARG A 74 -20.85 -12.41 -11.17
C ARG A 74 -21.32 -11.57 -9.99
N SER A 75 -20.77 -11.85 -8.82
CA SER A 75 -20.90 -10.99 -7.64
C SER A 75 -19.78 -9.99 -7.58
N SER A 76 -20.08 -8.77 -7.10
CA SER A 76 -19.05 -7.78 -6.77
C SER A 76 -18.31 -8.22 -5.51
N GLU A 77 -17.06 -8.63 -5.65
CA GLU A 77 -16.21 -9.04 -4.53
C GLU A 77 -15.09 -8.02 -4.24
N GLY A 78 -14.95 -7.02 -5.10
CA GLY A 78 -13.91 -6.02 -5.01
C GLY A 78 -14.22 -4.94 -3.99
N ARG A 79 -13.26 -4.63 -3.15
CA ARG A 79 -13.33 -3.53 -2.19
C ARG A 79 -12.96 -2.20 -2.88
N GLU A 80 -13.77 -1.18 -2.62
CA GLU A 80 -13.49 0.19 -3.01
C GLU A 80 -13.06 0.99 -1.79
N VAL A 81 -11.91 1.62 -1.85
CA VAL A 81 -11.39 2.45 -0.74
C VAL A 81 -10.64 3.66 -1.28
N LEU A 82 -10.65 4.73 -0.51
CA LEU A 82 -9.76 5.85 -0.74
C LEU A 82 -8.42 5.57 -0.06
N VAL A 83 -7.35 5.60 -0.84
CA VAL A 83 -5.98 5.46 -0.34
C VAL A 83 -5.26 6.81 -0.45
N PRO A 84 -4.32 7.13 0.45
CA PRO A 84 -3.53 8.34 0.33
C PRO A 84 -2.80 8.41 -1.01
N TYR A 85 -2.80 9.58 -1.64
CA TYR A 85 -1.98 9.83 -2.81
C TYR A 85 -0.49 9.84 -2.43
N ARG A 86 0.33 9.19 -3.25
CA ARG A 86 1.76 8.93 -2.95
C ARG A 86 2.71 9.49 -4.01
N GLY A 87 2.20 10.09 -5.09
CA GLY A 87 3.03 10.54 -6.20
C GLY A 87 3.60 9.38 -7.02
N GLU A 88 4.78 9.54 -7.57
CA GLU A 88 5.44 8.55 -8.43
C GLU A 88 5.73 7.23 -7.70
N VAL A 89 5.50 6.10 -8.39
CA VAL A 89 5.72 4.75 -7.84
C VAL A 89 7.21 4.43 -7.60
N ALA A 90 8.10 5.11 -8.29
CA ALA A 90 9.55 4.86 -8.25
C ALA A 90 10.10 4.81 -6.82
N ARG A 91 9.68 5.73 -5.96
CA ARG A 91 10.12 5.78 -4.55
C ARG A 91 9.67 4.55 -3.76
N THR A 92 8.42 4.12 -3.95
CA THR A 92 7.88 2.92 -3.30
C THR A 92 8.59 1.66 -3.77
N ILE A 93 8.90 1.55 -5.06
CA ILE A 93 9.68 0.43 -5.61
C ILE A 93 11.11 0.43 -5.05
N GLN A 94 11.74 1.58 -4.95
CA GLN A 94 13.07 1.72 -4.35
C GLN A 94 13.09 1.23 -2.90
N ASP A 95 12.11 1.62 -2.10
CA ASP A 95 11.97 1.21 -0.70
C ASP A 95 11.75 -0.30 -0.58
N LEU A 96 10.83 -0.86 -1.36
CA LEU A 96 10.58 -2.31 -1.41
C LEU A 96 11.84 -3.10 -1.78
N LEU A 97 12.56 -2.68 -2.82
CA LEU A 97 13.80 -3.32 -3.24
C LEU A 97 14.91 -3.15 -2.20
N GLY A 98 14.97 -2.00 -1.54
CA GLY A 98 15.87 -1.75 -0.41
C GLY A 98 15.61 -2.71 0.74
N GLY A 99 14.35 -2.91 1.13
CA GLY A 99 13.96 -3.87 2.16
C GLY A 99 14.32 -5.33 1.81
N ILE A 100 14.17 -5.72 0.54
CA ILE A 100 14.58 -7.05 0.07
C ILE A 100 16.10 -7.22 0.15
N ARG A 101 16.89 -6.21 -0.28
CA ARG A 101 18.36 -6.25 -0.18
C ARG A 101 18.82 -6.36 1.26
N SER A 102 18.24 -5.57 2.17
CA SER A 102 18.54 -5.64 3.59
C SER A 102 18.22 -7.03 4.17
N THR A 103 17.10 -7.62 3.77
CA THR A 103 16.72 -8.98 4.20
C THR A 103 17.75 -10.01 3.71
N CYS A 104 18.23 -9.91 2.47
CA CYS A 104 19.29 -10.78 1.98
C CYS A 104 20.57 -10.64 2.81
N THR A 105 20.95 -9.41 3.15
CA THR A 105 22.12 -9.14 3.99
C THR A 105 21.98 -9.76 5.38
N TYR A 106 20.86 -9.57 6.04
CA TYR A 106 20.61 -10.14 7.38
C TYR A 106 20.55 -11.67 7.38
N ALA A 107 20.04 -12.28 6.31
CA ALA A 107 19.99 -13.72 6.15
C ALA A 107 21.29 -14.36 5.68
N GLY A 108 22.29 -13.55 5.25
CA GLY A 108 23.52 -14.04 4.66
C GLY A 108 23.37 -14.55 3.23
N ALA A 109 22.34 -14.14 2.50
CA ALA A 109 22.10 -14.52 1.13
C ALA A 109 22.80 -13.55 0.16
N LEU A 110 23.72 -14.05 -0.66
CA LEU A 110 24.42 -13.24 -1.68
C LEU A 110 23.55 -12.92 -2.91
N LYS A 111 22.52 -13.72 -3.15
CA LYS A 111 21.57 -13.57 -4.25
C LYS A 111 20.17 -13.84 -3.75
N LEU A 112 19.15 -13.16 -4.30
CA LEU A 112 17.74 -13.36 -3.94
C LEU A 112 17.34 -14.86 -4.04
N LYS A 113 17.81 -15.57 -5.04
CA LYS A 113 17.58 -17.00 -5.25
C LYS A 113 18.06 -17.89 -4.10
N GLN A 114 18.97 -17.41 -3.28
CA GLN A 114 19.50 -18.14 -2.11
C GLN A 114 18.69 -17.87 -0.84
N LEU A 115 17.84 -16.87 -0.85
CA LEU A 115 17.14 -16.40 0.36
C LEU A 115 16.34 -17.51 1.02
N SER A 116 15.65 -18.36 0.25
CA SER A 116 14.89 -19.49 0.79
C SER A 116 15.73 -20.56 1.47
N LYS A 117 17.01 -20.65 1.12
CA LYS A 117 17.97 -21.58 1.74
C LYS A 117 18.69 -20.99 2.96
N CYS A 118 18.70 -19.66 3.06
CA CYS A 118 19.39 -18.93 4.13
C CYS A 118 18.43 -18.50 5.27
N THR A 119 17.12 -18.72 5.11
CA THR A 119 16.12 -18.26 6.05
C THR A 119 15.45 -19.43 6.77
N THR A 120 15.09 -19.19 8.03
CA THR A 120 14.28 -20.11 8.86
C THR A 120 13.01 -19.39 9.29
N PHE A 121 11.85 -20.04 9.06
CA PHE A 121 10.58 -19.53 9.55
C PHE A 121 10.32 -20.05 10.97
N VAL A 122 10.01 -19.12 11.85
CA VAL A 122 9.62 -19.43 13.23
C VAL A 122 8.14 -19.11 13.41
N ARG A 123 7.36 -20.07 13.88
CA ARG A 123 5.95 -19.85 14.22
C ARG A 123 5.87 -19.11 15.55
N CYS A 124 5.27 -17.93 15.53
CA CYS A 124 5.07 -17.09 16.70
C CYS A 124 3.57 -16.91 16.97
N THR A 125 3.22 -16.65 18.21
CA THR A 125 1.92 -16.09 18.57
C THR A 125 1.83 -14.66 18.01
N GLN A 126 0.62 -14.20 17.76
CA GLN A 126 0.41 -12.84 17.29
C GLN A 126 0.93 -11.85 18.32
N GLN A 127 1.89 -11.02 17.92
CA GLN A 127 2.49 -9.99 18.78
C GLN A 127 2.29 -8.62 18.13
N PHE A 128 1.89 -7.66 18.96
CA PHE A 128 1.85 -6.26 18.55
C PHE A 128 3.21 -5.62 18.84
N ASN A 129 3.85 -5.10 17.80
CA ASN A 129 5.12 -4.38 17.95
C ASN A 129 4.85 -2.87 18.02
N ALA A 130 4.83 -2.33 19.24
CA ALA A 130 4.57 -0.92 19.50
C ALA A 130 5.62 0.02 18.90
N VAL A 131 6.83 -0.45 18.61
CA VAL A 131 7.89 0.35 17.98
C VAL A 131 7.49 0.83 16.58
N TYR A 132 6.70 0.04 15.86
CA TYR A 132 6.21 0.37 14.53
C TYR A 132 4.74 0.80 14.52
N ALA A 133 4.11 0.93 15.67
CA ALA A 133 2.81 1.54 15.76
C ALA A 133 2.93 3.01 15.36
N ASN A 134 2.18 3.40 14.34
CA ASN A 134 2.13 4.81 13.95
C ASN A 134 1.67 5.61 15.18
N ASN A 135 2.57 6.42 15.74
CA ASN A 135 2.20 7.49 16.64
C ASN A 135 1.45 8.54 15.82
N THR A 136 0.22 8.23 15.44
CA THR A 136 -0.73 9.24 14.99
C THR A 136 -1.14 10.02 16.22
N LYS A 137 -0.36 11.07 16.54
CA LYS A 137 -0.84 12.17 17.33
C LYS A 137 -1.69 13.06 16.45
#